data_e5537348ec14ebaf2236104b4a2e9aaf
#
_entry.id   e5537348ec14ebaf2236104b4a2e9aaf
#
_cell.length_a   1.000
_cell.length_b   1.000
_cell.length_c   1.000
_cell.angle_alpha   90.00
_cell.angle_beta   90.00
_cell.angle_gamma   90.00
#
_symmetry.space_group_name_H-M   'P 1'
#
loop_
_entity.id
_entity.type
_entity.pdbx_description
1 polymer ?
#
loop_
_entity_poly.entity_id
_entity_poly.type
_entity_poly.pdbx_seq_one_letter_code
_entity_poly.pdbx_strand_id
1 'polypeptide(L)'
;SIYELRGANILCEMRFNKPYGKQSQDASSTGYLVKKGVHPSSDCQQSGQTGLLVKYPFPLIRLAELYLNYAEALNEYEGEASHSKIIPYLDKIRERAGIPALLKSWSKARYPKTSFTKDEMREIIHRERMIELSFEGHRMWDVRRWKIARQEFDQDVKGWDVSGQSVEEFYNVSGDMAQPQIVADRNFPNEKYALWPISITEIQKNRNLVQTDGW
;
A
#
# COMPACT_ATOMS: atom_id res chain seq x y z
N SER A 1 8.77 10.41 -7.73
CA SER A 1 8.12 10.01 -8.99
C SER A 1 7.64 11.25 -9.73
N ILE A 2 8.03 11.36 -10.99
CA ILE A 2 7.63 12.41 -11.90
C ILE A 2 6.18 12.12 -12.30
N TYR A 3 5.24 12.98 -11.92
CA TYR A 3 3.88 12.93 -12.42
C TYR A 3 3.74 14.03 -13.46
N GLU A 4 3.46 13.66 -14.70
CA GLU A 4 2.93 14.59 -15.69
C GLU A 4 1.48 14.90 -15.29
N LEU A 5 1.25 16.09 -14.78
CA LEU A 5 -0.07 16.69 -14.71
C LEU A 5 -0.23 17.51 -15.99
N ARG A 6 -1.07 17.04 -16.93
CA ARG A 6 -1.62 17.82 -18.05
C ARG A 6 -0.72 18.16 -19.22
N GLY A 7 0.01 17.26 -19.81
CA GLY A 7 0.69 17.61 -21.06
C GLY A 7 1.68 18.78 -20.97
N ALA A 8 1.79 19.41 -19.83
CA ALA A 8 2.90 20.22 -19.40
C ALA A 8 3.68 19.38 -18.40
N ASN A 9 4.96 19.19 -18.61
CA ASN A 9 5.89 18.48 -17.72
C ASN A 9 6.01 19.20 -16.37
N ILE A 10 4.92 19.22 -15.59
CA ILE A 10 4.94 19.77 -14.23
C ILE A 10 5.31 18.64 -13.30
N LEU A 11 6.52 18.71 -12.77
CA LEU A 11 6.97 17.85 -11.69
C LEU A 11 6.14 18.16 -10.44
N CYS A 12 5.48 17.13 -9.89
CA CYS A 12 4.93 17.22 -8.54
C CYS A 12 6.08 17.19 -7.55
N GLU A 13 6.62 18.37 -7.23
CA GLU A 13 7.65 18.52 -6.23
C GLU A 13 7.03 18.80 -4.87
N MET A 14 7.33 17.92 -3.90
CA MET A 14 6.82 17.99 -2.52
C MET A 14 7.74 18.76 -1.58
N ARG A 15 8.85 19.29 -2.08
CA ARG A 15 9.81 20.08 -1.30
C ARG A 15 9.21 21.41 -0.83
N PHE A 16 9.80 21.97 0.20
CA PHE A 16 9.46 23.31 0.68
C PHE A 16 9.42 24.35 -0.47
N ASN A 17 8.44 25.26 -0.45
CA ASN A 17 8.21 26.27 -1.49
C ASN A 17 7.94 25.77 -2.92
N LYS A 18 7.62 24.51 -3.09
CA LYS A 18 7.19 23.96 -4.38
C LYS A 18 5.65 23.76 -4.40
N PRO A 19 5.02 23.60 -5.57
CA PRO A 19 3.57 23.60 -5.71
C PRO A 19 2.82 22.65 -4.77
N TYR A 20 3.43 21.55 -4.36
CA TYR A 20 2.83 20.56 -3.45
C TYR A 20 3.64 20.39 -2.17
N GLY A 21 4.54 21.34 -1.88
CA GLY A 21 5.37 21.36 -0.67
C GLY A 21 4.62 21.79 0.58
N LYS A 22 5.29 21.76 1.73
CA LYS A 22 4.72 21.96 3.07
C LYS A 22 3.85 23.20 3.25
N GLN A 23 4.02 24.24 2.45
CA GLN A 23 3.20 25.46 2.50
C GLN A 23 1.91 25.38 1.70
N SER A 24 1.73 24.33 0.89
CA SER A 24 0.50 24.08 0.18
C SER A 24 -0.56 23.49 1.10
N GLN A 25 -1.84 23.88 0.94
CA GLN A 25 -2.96 23.23 1.63
C GLN A 25 -3.09 21.75 1.26
N ASP A 26 -2.56 21.36 0.11
CA ASP A 26 -2.58 20.00 -0.44
C ASP A 26 -1.31 19.22 -0.16
N ALA A 27 -0.46 19.71 0.76
CA ALA A 27 0.81 19.08 1.08
C ALA A 27 0.64 17.69 1.72
N SER A 28 1.36 16.71 1.19
CA SER A 28 1.49 15.41 1.85
C SER A 28 2.45 15.50 3.03
N SER A 29 2.08 14.95 4.17
CA SER A 29 2.97 14.86 5.34
C SER A 29 4.12 13.87 5.14
N THR A 30 3.99 12.93 4.22
CA THR A 30 5.01 11.89 3.96
C THR A 30 5.87 12.17 2.73
N GLY A 31 5.55 13.19 1.94
CA GLY A 31 6.22 13.44 0.66
C GLY A 31 5.85 12.44 -0.44
N TYR A 32 4.81 11.63 -0.25
CA TYR A 32 4.26 10.74 -1.27
C TYR A 32 2.87 11.20 -1.70
N LEU A 33 2.56 11.03 -2.98
CA LEU A 33 1.24 11.29 -3.57
C LEU A 33 0.62 10.01 -4.10
N VAL A 34 -0.71 9.93 -4.01
CA VAL A 34 -1.49 8.82 -4.55
C VAL A 34 -1.99 9.19 -5.94
N LYS A 35 -1.61 8.39 -6.95
CA LYS A 35 -2.10 8.54 -8.33
C LYS A 35 -3.29 7.62 -8.64
N LYS A 36 -3.53 6.63 -7.81
CA LYS A 36 -4.59 5.65 -8.00
C LYS A 36 -5.97 6.27 -7.87
N GLY A 37 -6.90 5.85 -8.69
CA GLY A 37 -8.27 6.34 -8.61
C GLY A 37 -8.54 7.67 -9.32
N VAL A 38 -7.62 8.14 -10.16
CA VAL A 38 -7.80 9.37 -10.95
C VAL A 38 -7.83 9.03 -12.44
N HIS A 39 -8.84 9.54 -13.17
CA HIS A 39 -8.89 9.37 -14.60
C HIS A 39 -7.76 10.17 -15.29
N PRO A 40 -7.01 9.59 -16.24
CA PRO A 40 -5.87 10.26 -16.87
C PRO A 40 -6.21 11.59 -17.57
N SER A 41 -7.46 11.72 -18.05
CA SER A 41 -7.94 12.95 -18.69
C SER A 41 -8.54 13.96 -17.73
N SER A 42 -8.52 13.70 -16.42
CA SER A 42 -8.94 14.70 -15.42
C SER A 42 -7.93 15.82 -15.37
N ASP A 43 -8.41 17.04 -15.42
CA ASP A 43 -7.62 18.25 -15.41
C ASP A 43 -7.98 19.10 -14.19
N CYS A 44 -7.11 19.11 -13.18
CA CYS A 44 -7.28 19.95 -11.98
C CYS A 44 -6.56 21.29 -12.22
N GLN A 45 -7.24 22.30 -12.75
CA GLN A 45 -6.63 23.62 -13.00
C GLN A 45 -6.21 24.31 -11.70
N GLN A 46 -4.99 24.85 -11.69
CA GLN A 46 -4.55 25.72 -10.61
C GLN A 46 -5.40 27.00 -10.58
N SER A 47 -5.68 27.42 -9.33
CA SER A 47 -6.29 28.71 -8.97
C SER A 47 -7.60 29.10 -9.68
N GLY A 48 -8.71 28.73 -9.05
CA GLY A 48 -9.98 29.42 -9.23
C GLY A 48 -10.82 29.06 -10.45
N GLN A 49 -10.39 28.15 -11.29
CA GLN A 49 -11.20 27.60 -12.37
C GLN A 49 -11.61 26.16 -12.09
N THR A 50 -12.86 25.83 -12.36
CA THR A 50 -13.40 24.48 -12.29
C THR A 50 -12.62 23.58 -13.24
N GLY A 51 -11.75 22.74 -12.70
CA GLY A 51 -11.06 21.72 -13.48
C GLY A 51 -12.04 20.71 -14.06
N LEU A 52 -11.71 20.11 -15.18
CA LEU A 52 -12.48 19.04 -15.78
C LEU A 52 -12.21 17.75 -14.99
N LEU A 53 -13.13 17.37 -14.11
CA LEU A 53 -13.09 16.06 -13.45
C LEU A 53 -13.81 15.03 -14.35
N VAL A 54 -13.06 14.15 -14.94
CA VAL A 54 -13.62 13.03 -15.70
C VAL A 54 -13.95 11.90 -14.73
N LYS A 55 -15.24 11.55 -14.67
CA LYS A 55 -15.70 10.41 -13.89
C LYS A 55 -15.12 9.11 -14.46
N TYR A 56 -14.64 8.25 -13.61
CA TYR A 56 -14.29 6.89 -13.97
C TYR A 56 -15.13 5.91 -13.15
N PRO A 57 -15.44 4.72 -13.67
CA PRO A 57 -16.16 3.72 -12.92
C PRO A 57 -15.28 3.24 -11.75
N PHE A 58 -15.76 3.43 -10.51
CA PHE A 58 -15.06 2.95 -9.34
C PHE A 58 -15.22 1.42 -9.22
N PRO A 59 -14.15 0.63 -9.31
CA PRO A 59 -14.24 -0.82 -9.23
C PRO A 59 -14.52 -1.24 -7.78
N LEU A 60 -15.59 -1.98 -7.55
CA LEU A 60 -15.89 -2.60 -6.25
C LEU A 60 -15.05 -3.87 -6.06
N ILE A 61 -14.87 -4.64 -7.13
CA ILE A 61 -14.06 -5.86 -7.17
C ILE A 61 -13.23 -5.82 -8.44
N ARG A 62 -11.96 -6.16 -8.35
CA ARG A 62 -11.03 -6.20 -9.48
C ARG A 62 -10.49 -7.61 -9.71
N LEU A 63 -10.22 -7.94 -10.96
CA LEU A 63 -9.67 -9.24 -11.34
C LEU A 63 -8.33 -9.55 -10.63
N ALA A 64 -7.50 -8.52 -10.38
CA ALA A 64 -6.26 -8.68 -9.63
C ALA A 64 -6.50 -9.16 -8.19
N GLU A 65 -7.57 -8.68 -7.54
CA GLU A 65 -7.96 -9.17 -6.22
C GLU A 65 -8.33 -10.67 -6.27
N LEU A 66 -9.09 -11.09 -7.28
CA LEU A 66 -9.45 -12.49 -7.44
C LEU A 66 -8.23 -13.38 -7.68
N TYR A 67 -7.26 -12.93 -8.46
CA TYR A 67 -6.01 -13.64 -8.66
C TYR A 67 -5.23 -13.81 -7.36
N LEU A 68 -5.16 -12.77 -6.54
CA LEU A 68 -4.47 -12.81 -5.25
C LEU A 68 -5.23 -13.66 -4.23
N ASN A 69 -6.56 -13.59 -4.19
CA ASN A 69 -7.39 -14.45 -3.34
C ASN A 69 -7.20 -15.92 -3.71
N TYR A 70 -7.19 -16.24 -5.00
CA TYR A 70 -6.98 -17.59 -5.48
C TYR A 70 -5.57 -18.10 -5.17
N ALA A 71 -4.55 -17.27 -5.40
CA ALA A 71 -3.15 -17.60 -5.10
C ALA A 71 -2.96 -17.90 -3.60
N GLU A 72 -3.51 -17.06 -2.74
CA GLU A 72 -3.44 -17.24 -1.29
C GLU A 72 -4.16 -18.53 -0.85
N ALA A 73 -5.39 -18.74 -1.32
CA ALA A 73 -6.17 -19.92 -0.97
C ALA A 73 -5.46 -21.23 -1.40
N LEU A 74 -4.89 -21.27 -2.60
CA LEU A 74 -4.13 -22.43 -3.08
C LEU A 74 -2.87 -22.67 -2.25
N ASN A 75 -2.10 -21.62 -1.94
CA ASN A 75 -0.92 -21.76 -1.13
C ASN A 75 -1.23 -22.31 0.26
N GLU A 76 -2.33 -21.84 0.87
CA GLU A 76 -2.73 -22.30 2.20
C GLU A 76 -3.24 -23.74 2.18
N TYR A 77 -3.95 -24.14 1.13
CA TYR A 77 -4.55 -25.47 1.01
C TYR A 77 -3.58 -26.54 0.50
N GLU A 78 -2.91 -26.31 -0.64
CA GLU A 78 -2.05 -27.30 -1.30
C GLU A 78 -0.55 -27.10 -0.97
N GLY A 79 -0.14 -25.94 -0.46
CA GLY A 79 1.26 -25.63 -0.18
C GLY A 79 2.12 -25.57 -1.44
N GLU A 80 3.33 -26.09 -1.34
CA GLU A 80 4.34 -26.01 -2.41
C GLU A 80 3.91 -26.68 -3.73
N ALA A 81 3.06 -27.69 -3.67
CA ALA A 81 2.54 -28.39 -4.85
C ALA A 81 1.71 -27.44 -5.76
N SER A 82 1.18 -26.36 -5.22
CA SER A 82 0.36 -25.40 -5.95
C SER A 82 1.16 -24.29 -6.64
N HIS A 83 2.47 -24.13 -6.39
CA HIS A 83 3.23 -22.98 -6.85
C HIS A 83 3.26 -22.85 -8.38
N SER A 84 3.27 -23.96 -9.12
CA SER A 84 3.15 -23.94 -10.58
C SER A 84 1.81 -23.37 -11.07
N LYS A 85 0.75 -23.49 -10.26
CA LYS A 85 -0.57 -22.92 -10.54
C LYS A 85 -0.64 -21.45 -10.10
N ILE A 86 0.01 -21.09 -8.98
CA ILE A 86 -0.03 -19.75 -8.38
C ILE A 86 0.77 -18.73 -9.19
N ILE A 87 2.02 -19.07 -9.55
CA ILE A 87 2.96 -18.15 -10.20
C ILE A 87 2.36 -17.47 -11.45
N PRO A 88 1.65 -18.17 -12.35
CA PRO A 88 1.03 -17.53 -13.51
C PRO A 88 0.01 -16.44 -13.17
N TYR A 89 -0.70 -16.52 -12.04
CA TYR A 89 -1.64 -15.47 -11.61
C TYR A 89 -0.92 -14.26 -11.05
N LEU A 90 0.14 -14.45 -10.28
CA LEU A 90 1.00 -13.37 -9.82
C LEU A 90 1.68 -12.67 -11.02
N ASP A 91 2.15 -13.46 -11.98
CA ASP A 91 2.82 -12.92 -13.18
C ASP A 91 1.88 -12.08 -14.06
N LYS A 92 0.58 -12.39 -14.16
CA LYS A 92 -0.40 -11.53 -14.84
C LYS A 92 -0.51 -10.14 -14.20
N ILE A 93 -0.44 -10.06 -12.86
CA ILE A 93 -0.45 -8.77 -12.15
C ILE A 93 0.84 -8.01 -12.44
N ARG A 94 1.97 -8.70 -12.36
CA ARG A 94 3.31 -8.14 -12.58
C ARG A 94 3.49 -7.65 -14.02
N GLU A 95 3.04 -8.43 -15.01
CA GLU A 95 3.05 -8.07 -16.43
C GLU A 95 2.25 -6.78 -16.69
N ARG A 96 1.02 -6.71 -16.16
CA ARG A 96 0.21 -5.50 -16.24
C ARG A 96 0.88 -4.28 -15.62
N ALA A 97 1.64 -4.48 -14.54
CA ALA A 97 2.40 -3.43 -13.87
C ALA A 97 3.71 -3.08 -14.59
N GLY A 98 4.07 -3.79 -15.67
CA GLY A 98 5.31 -3.57 -16.42
C GLY A 98 6.57 -4.03 -15.70
N ILE A 99 6.45 -4.93 -14.71
CA ILE A 99 7.58 -5.47 -13.96
C ILE A 99 7.86 -6.94 -14.33
N PRO A 100 9.10 -7.41 -14.19
CA PRO A 100 9.46 -8.77 -14.59
C PRO A 100 8.67 -9.84 -13.82
N ALA A 101 8.45 -10.98 -14.48
CA ALA A 101 7.86 -12.17 -13.86
C ALA A 101 8.56 -12.56 -12.55
N LEU A 102 7.83 -13.22 -11.65
CA LEU A 102 8.27 -13.53 -10.29
C LEU A 102 9.62 -14.25 -10.27
N LEU A 103 9.72 -15.39 -10.93
CA LEU A 103 10.97 -16.18 -10.95
C LEU A 103 12.13 -15.41 -11.60
N LYS A 104 11.86 -14.60 -12.64
CA LYS A 104 12.87 -13.76 -13.27
C LYS A 104 13.39 -12.67 -12.32
N SER A 105 12.52 -12.11 -11.47
CA SER A 105 12.91 -11.13 -10.47
C SER A 105 13.78 -11.77 -9.39
N TRP A 106 13.37 -12.93 -8.88
CA TRP A 106 14.09 -13.62 -7.82
C TRP A 106 15.41 -14.24 -8.30
N SER A 107 15.53 -14.64 -9.57
CA SER A 107 16.81 -15.12 -10.13
C SER A 107 17.89 -14.04 -10.17
N LYS A 108 17.49 -12.75 -10.15
CA LYS A 108 18.39 -11.58 -10.13
C LYS A 108 18.53 -10.93 -8.75
N ALA A 109 17.89 -11.49 -7.73
CA ALA A 109 17.98 -11.00 -6.37
C ALA A 109 19.38 -11.22 -5.78
N ARG A 110 19.70 -10.51 -4.70
CA ARG A 110 20.96 -10.71 -3.96
C ARG A 110 21.17 -12.17 -3.53
N TYR A 111 20.08 -12.87 -3.24
CA TYR A 111 20.05 -14.31 -2.94
C TYR A 111 19.08 -14.97 -3.93
N PRO A 112 19.60 -15.47 -5.07
CA PRO A 112 18.75 -16.01 -6.12
C PRO A 112 17.96 -17.23 -5.67
N LYS A 113 16.68 -17.30 -6.04
CA LYS A 113 15.78 -18.43 -5.77
C LYS A 113 14.97 -18.79 -7.02
N THR A 114 14.76 -20.07 -7.21
CA THR A 114 13.92 -20.65 -8.28
C THR A 114 12.73 -21.44 -7.73
N SER A 115 12.74 -21.71 -6.42
CA SER A 115 11.66 -22.36 -5.69
C SER A 115 11.48 -21.71 -4.33
N PHE A 116 10.31 -21.88 -3.73
CA PHE A 116 9.92 -21.28 -2.48
C PHE A 116 9.29 -22.33 -1.58
N THR A 117 9.39 -22.16 -0.28
CA THR A 117 8.59 -22.89 0.69
C THR A 117 7.16 -22.30 0.72
N LYS A 118 6.21 -22.99 1.35
CA LYS A 118 4.85 -22.48 1.57
C LYS A 118 4.86 -21.11 2.26
N ASP A 119 5.68 -20.93 3.29
CA ASP A 119 5.74 -19.69 4.05
C ASP A 119 6.37 -18.55 3.23
N GLU A 120 7.42 -18.83 2.48
CA GLU A 120 8.02 -17.83 1.58
C GLU A 120 7.05 -17.40 0.48
N MET A 121 6.27 -18.32 -0.09
CA MET A 121 5.25 -17.98 -1.08
C MET A 121 4.12 -17.16 -0.44
N ARG A 122 3.73 -17.46 0.79
CA ARG A 122 2.77 -16.64 1.57
C ARG A 122 3.27 -15.21 1.69
N GLU A 123 4.51 -15.00 2.10
CA GLU A 123 5.10 -13.66 2.21
C GLU A 123 5.12 -12.93 0.87
N ILE A 124 5.43 -13.63 -0.21
CA ILE A 124 5.39 -13.07 -1.57
C ILE A 124 3.97 -12.64 -1.92
N ILE A 125 2.96 -13.49 -1.73
CA ILE A 125 1.56 -13.19 -2.01
C ILE A 125 1.07 -12.01 -1.17
N HIS A 126 1.39 -11.98 0.12
CA HIS A 126 1.05 -10.88 1.02
C HIS A 126 1.66 -9.54 0.55
N ARG A 127 2.91 -9.57 0.08
CA ARG A 127 3.58 -8.38 -0.45
C ARG A 127 2.99 -7.92 -1.77
N GLU A 128 2.76 -8.83 -2.73
CA GLU A 128 2.09 -8.52 -3.99
C GLU A 128 0.69 -7.92 -3.73
N ARG A 129 -0.05 -8.49 -2.78
CA ARG A 129 -1.37 -8.00 -2.38
C ARG A 129 -1.30 -6.60 -1.77
N MET A 130 -0.36 -6.36 -0.87
CA MET A 130 -0.14 -5.04 -0.28
C MET A 130 0.14 -3.96 -1.34
N ILE A 131 0.98 -4.28 -2.33
CA ILE A 131 1.36 -3.34 -3.40
C ILE A 131 0.20 -3.14 -4.36
N GLU A 132 -0.38 -4.23 -4.85
CA GLU A 132 -1.43 -4.18 -5.88
C GLU A 132 -2.72 -3.54 -5.40
N LEU A 133 -3.14 -3.83 -4.15
CA LEU A 133 -4.39 -3.33 -3.58
C LEU A 133 -4.19 -2.09 -2.67
N SER A 134 -3.03 -1.44 -2.77
CA SER A 134 -2.77 -0.20 -2.04
C SER A 134 -3.85 0.84 -2.32
N PHE A 135 -4.31 1.55 -1.28
CA PHE A 135 -5.35 2.59 -1.34
C PHE A 135 -6.74 2.12 -1.79
N GLU A 136 -7.01 0.81 -1.70
CA GLU A 136 -8.32 0.21 -2.00
C GLU A 136 -9.05 -0.31 -0.75
N GLY A 137 -8.54 0.00 0.45
CA GLY A 137 -9.17 -0.37 1.71
C GLY A 137 -8.87 -1.80 2.21
N HIS A 138 -8.14 -2.61 1.45
CA HIS A 138 -7.90 -4.02 1.79
C HIS A 138 -6.93 -4.23 2.95
N ARG A 139 -5.87 -3.41 3.08
CA ARG A 139 -4.77 -3.64 4.02
C ARG A 139 -5.23 -3.81 5.47
N MET A 140 -6.19 -2.98 5.90
CA MET A 140 -6.72 -3.03 7.27
C MET A 140 -7.35 -4.37 7.62
N TRP A 141 -8.03 -5.00 6.65
CA TRP A 141 -8.66 -6.30 6.81
C TRP A 141 -7.65 -7.44 6.70
N ASP A 142 -6.73 -7.34 5.74
CA ASP A 142 -5.72 -8.35 5.48
C ASP A 142 -4.83 -8.58 6.71
N VAL A 143 -4.27 -7.54 7.30
CA VAL A 143 -3.39 -7.67 8.47
C VAL A 143 -4.11 -8.22 9.71
N ARG A 144 -5.44 -7.97 9.82
CA ARG A 144 -6.24 -8.53 10.90
C ARG A 144 -6.53 -10.01 10.69
N ARG A 145 -6.98 -10.41 9.50
CA ARG A 145 -7.25 -11.83 9.21
C ARG A 145 -5.98 -12.68 9.22
N TRP A 146 -4.84 -12.11 8.88
CA TRP A 146 -3.54 -12.77 9.00
C TRP A 146 -2.97 -12.75 10.44
N LYS A 147 -3.60 -12.03 11.35
CA LYS A 147 -3.17 -11.85 12.75
C LYS A 147 -1.78 -11.21 12.89
N ILE A 148 -1.42 -10.32 11.99
CA ILE A 148 -0.16 -9.58 11.99
C ILE A 148 -0.37 -8.07 12.20
N ALA A 149 -1.56 -7.67 12.67
CA ALA A 149 -1.93 -6.26 12.78
C ALA A 149 -0.97 -5.49 13.70
N ARG A 150 -0.57 -6.07 14.83
CA ARG A 150 0.40 -5.46 15.72
C ARG A 150 1.75 -5.28 15.03
N GLN A 151 2.29 -6.34 14.44
CA GLN A 151 3.58 -6.29 13.74
C GLN A 151 3.61 -5.21 12.66
N GLU A 152 2.52 -5.04 11.92
CA GLU A 152 2.45 -4.13 10.77
C GLU A 152 2.08 -2.69 11.16
N PHE A 153 1.29 -2.51 12.22
CA PHE A 153 0.82 -1.19 12.64
C PHE A 153 1.64 -0.58 13.79
N ASP A 154 2.49 -1.35 14.47
CA ASP A 154 3.40 -0.88 15.50
C ASP A 154 4.76 -0.46 14.91
N GLN A 155 4.72 0.12 13.71
CA GLN A 155 5.90 0.62 13.00
C GLN A 155 5.69 2.09 12.63
N ASP A 156 6.71 2.89 12.86
CA ASP A 156 6.69 4.30 12.53
C ASP A 156 6.43 4.56 11.04
N VAL A 157 5.73 5.65 10.76
CA VAL A 157 5.49 6.09 9.38
C VAL A 157 6.75 6.75 8.85
N LYS A 158 7.28 6.22 7.77
CA LYS A 158 8.45 6.79 7.08
C LYS A 158 8.03 7.59 5.86
N GLY A 159 8.75 8.67 5.62
CA GLY A 159 8.54 9.56 4.49
C GLY A 159 9.79 10.36 4.18
N TRP A 160 9.65 11.32 3.27
CA TRP A 160 10.70 12.26 2.90
C TRP A 160 10.61 13.55 3.72
N ASP A 161 11.69 14.32 3.78
CA ASP A 161 11.65 15.62 4.44
C ASP A 161 10.95 16.67 3.58
N VAL A 162 9.66 16.85 3.81
CA VAL A 162 8.86 17.86 3.10
C VAL A 162 9.24 19.30 3.46
N SER A 163 10.10 19.50 4.44
CA SER A 163 10.66 20.80 4.81
C SER A 163 11.98 21.09 4.08
N GLY A 164 12.59 20.08 3.44
CA GLY A 164 13.83 20.22 2.70
C GLY A 164 13.70 21.19 1.52
N GLN A 165 14.68 22.08 1.39
CA GLN A 165 14.71 23.10 0.35
C GLN A 165 15.43 22.63 -0.92
N SER A 166 16.35 21.69 -0.78
CA SER A 166 17.05 21.04 -1.89
C SER A 166 16.52 19.62 -2.15
N VAL A 167 16.94 18.99 -3.24
CA VAL A 167 16.64 17.59 -3.56
C VAL A 167 17.33 16.67 -2.55
N GLU A 168 18.56 17.00 -2.20
CA GLU A 168 19.39 16.25 -1.27
C GLU A 168 18.78 16.25 0.14
N GLU A 169 18.31 17.42 0.59
CA GLU A 169 17.61 17.54 1.88
C GLU A 169 16.29 16.77 1.88
N PHE A 170 15.48 16.95 0.83
CA PHE A 170 14.18 16.26 0.73
C PHE A 170 14.34 14.73 0.78
N TYR A 171 15.29 14.17 0.06
CA TYR A 171 15.55 12.74 0.05
C TYR A 171 16.49 12.28 1.18
N ASN A 172 16.94 13.17 2.04
CA ASN A 172 17.91 12.88 3.11
C ASN A 172 19.07 12.03 2.58
N VAL A 173 19.74 12.57 1.54
CA VAL A 173 20.79 11.85 0.82
C VAL A 173 22.04 11.74 1.67
N SER A 174 22.49 10.50 1.93
CA SER A 174 23.76 10.20 2.56
C SER A 174 24.61 9.34 1.62
N GLY A 175 25.67 9.91 1.09
CA GLY A 175 26.41 9.31 -0.03
C GLY A 175 25.51 9.21 -1.27
N ASP A 176 25.41 8.01 -1.86
CA ASP A 176 24.60 7.76 -3.06
C ASP A 176 23.18 7.25 -2.74
N MET A 177 22.78 7.25 -1.47
CA MET A 177 21.51 6.64 -1.05
C MET A 177 20.56 7.65 -0.43
N ALA A 178 19.33 7.66 -0.92
CA ALA A 178 18.19 8.35 -0.32
C ALA A 178 17.66 7.56 0.88
N GLN A 179 17.39 8.23 2.01
CA GLN A 179 16.97 7.59 3.25
C GLN A 179 15.67 8.22 3.77
N PRO A 180 14.54 7.48 3.73
CA PRO A 180 13.32 7.95 4.36
C PRO A 180 13.51 8.14 5.87
N GLN A 181 12.99 9.23 6.40
CA GLN A 181 12.98 9.53 7.83
C GLN A 181 11.62 9.20 8.47
N ILE A 182 11.57 9.10 9.80
CA ILE A 182 10.32 8.96 10.55
C ILE A 182 9.59 10.30 10.48
N VAL A 183 8.36 10.28 9.99
CA VAL A 183 7.50 11.47 9.86
C VAL A 183 6.33 11.45 10.83
N ALA A 184 5.99 10.30 11.37
CA ALA A 184 5.02 10.14 12.44
C ALA A 184 5.24 8.83 13.18
N ASP A 185 5.13 8.89 14.50
CA ASP A 185 5.14 7.71 15.35
C ASP A 185 3.77 6.99 15.27
N ARG A 186 3.80 5.67 15.26
CA ARG A 186 2.61 4.85 15.42
C ARG A 186 2.78 3.93 16.61
N ASN A 187 1.69 3.75 17.34
CA ASN A 187 1.64 2.85 18.48
C ASN A 187 0.43 1.92 18.38
N PHE A 188 0.70 0.63 18.35
CA PHE A 188 -0.32 -0.41 18.39
C PHE A 188 -0.07 -1.29 19.64
N PRO A 189 -0.38 -0.78 20.83
CA PRO A 189 0.18 -1.28 22.10
C PRO A 189 -0.34 -2.66 22.50
N ASN A 190 -1.48 -3.10 21.93
CA ASN A 190 -2.11 -4.34 22.37
C ASN A 190 -2.87 -5.00 21.21
N GLU A 191 -2.85 -6.33 21.14
CA GLU A 191 -3.57 -7.15 20.16
C GLU A 191 -5.08 -6.91 20.14
N LYS A 192 -5.69 -6.48 21.25
CA LYS A 192 -7.12 -6.16 21.31
C LYS A 192 -7.54 -5.12 20.26
N TYR A 193 -6.64 -4.21 19.86
CA TYR A 193 -6.92 -3.20 18.83
C TYR A 193 -7.04 -3.77 17.41
N ALA A 194 -6.68 -5.03 17.21
CA ALA A 194 -6.99 -5.74 15.98
C ALA A 194 -8.49 -6.09 15.87
N LEU A 195 -9.20 -6.11 17.00
CA LEU A 195 -10.61 -6.43 17.13
C LEU A 195 -11.38 -5.19 17.60
N TRP A 196 -12.67 -5.12 17.29
CA TRP A 196 -13.54 -4.07 17.82
C TRP A 196 -14.29 -4.54 19.06
N PRO A 197 -14.49 -3.65 20.06
CA PRO A 197 -15.36 -3.97 21.18
C PRO A 197 -16.82 -4.05 20.72
N ILE A 198 -17.60 -4.90 21.39
CA ILE A 198 -19.04 -4.88 21.29
C ILE A 198 -19.53 -3.72 22.17
N SER A 199 -20.47 -2.90 21.66
CA SER A 199 -21.03 -1.82 22.45
C SER A 199 -21.64 -2.33 23.75
N ILE A 200 -21.33 -1.67 24.87
CA ILE A 200 -21.87 -2.04 26.19
C ILE A 200 -23.39 -2.04 26.19
N THR A 201 -24.02 -1.15 25.41
CA THR A 201 -25.48 -1.11 25.28
C THR A 201 -26.05 -2.35 24.61
N GLU A 202 -25.33 -2.96 23.69
CA GLU A 202 -25.76 -4.20 23.03
C GLU A 202 -25.58 -5.39 23.96
N ILE A 203 -24.51 -5.43 24.74
CA ILE A 203 -24.29 -6.45 25.79
C ILE A 203 -25.40 -6.36 26.85
N GLN A 204 -25.80 -5.16 27.25
CA GLN A 204 -26.89 -4.96 28.23
C GLN A 204 -28.25 -5.45 27.71
N LYS A 205 -28.51 -5.30 26.40
CA LYS A 205 -29.74 -5.79 25.77
C LYS A 205 -29.76 -7.30 25.58
N ASN A 206 -28.62 -7.90 25.32
CA ASN A 206 -28.51 -9.33 25.08
C ASN A 206 -27.43 -9.96 25.97
N ARG A 207 -27.88 -10.60 27.03
CA ARG A 207 -27.02 -11.24 28.05
C ARG A 207 -26.18 -12.43 27.52
N ASN A 208 -26.46 -12.91 26.31
CA ASN A 208 -25.68 -13.97 25.67
C ASN A 208 -24.46 -13.42 24.92
N LEU A 209 -24.33 -12.09 24.80
CA LEU A 209 -23.16 -11.47 24.20
C LEU A 209 -22.03 -11.41 25.24
N VAL A 210 -20.88 -11.92 24.83
CA VAL A 210 -19.64 -11.84 25.57
C VAL A 210 -18.75 -10.81 24.90
N GLN A 211 -18.14 -9.92 25.67
CA GLN A 211 -17.23 -8.91 25.15
C GLN A 211 -16.03 -9.56 24.42
N THR A 212 -15.57 -8.89 23.39
CA THR A 212 -14.35 -9.27 22.68
C THR A 212 -13.16 -9.27 23.64
N ASP A 213 -12.28 -10.25 23.48
CA ASP A 213 -11.10 -10.43 24.34
C ASP A 213 -10.29 -9.13 24.50
N GLY A 214 -9.98 -8.81 25.76
CA GLY A 214 -9.17 -7.64 26.11
C GLY A 214 -9.92 -6.31 26.20
N TRP A 215 -11.23 -6.28 25.93
CA TRP A 215 -12.08 -5.07 26.04
C TRP A 215 -13.01 -5.12 27.23
#